data_1bf6c8b02ddf85f7da9595814f6ac33b
#
_entry.id   1bf6c8b02ddf85f7da9595814f6ac33b
#
_cell.length_a   1.000
_cell.length_b   1.000
_cell.length_c   1.000
_cell.angle_alpha   90.00
_cell.angle_beta   90.00
_cell.angle_gamma   90.00
#
_symmetry.space_group_name_H-M   'P 1'
#
loop_
_entity.id
_entity.type
_entity.pdbx_description
1 polymer ?
#
loop_
_entity_poly.entity_id
_entity_poly.type
_entity_poly.pdbx_seq_one_letter_code
_entity_poly.pdbx_strand_id
1 'polypeptide(L)'
;MEDQEHNIWMGSKGSGLYLLKKQDTGKYSVHHYQYNPEEPYSISGNDVYTIFQDTRKRIWVGCFGGGLNLIKQTGNGEIQFINCNNELKNYPTTYGTKIRNIAGGPEGVIFVGTTSGLITFASDFKRPEEIKFYRNNHRTGDTYSLNANDIMQIYTDRHNTTYVMSFTGGVNKIISGPLLGENIQFKGYDKKDGLASDLMLSMIEDNSGQLWFVSEIALSKFNPNKETFENYQLNSTYQDFNFSEALPVINARHQIVLGTDKGFLEVMPDKMKKSSYVPPIIFTN
;
A
#
# COMPACT_ATOMS: atom_id res chain seq x y z
N MET A 1 -0.54 -11.72 4.49
CA MET A 1 -1.47 -11.16 5.50
C MET A 1 -1.99 -12.29 6.37
N GLU A 2 -1.96 -12.15 7.68
CA GLU A 2 -2.68 -13.03 8.61
C GLU A 2 -4.07 -12.44 8.86
N ASP A 3 -5.12 -13.25 8.74
CA ASP A 3 -6.47 -12.82 9.05
C ASP A 3 -6.82 -13.04 10.54
N GLN A 4 -7.99 -12.57 10.96
CA GLN A 4 -8.42 -12.70 12.37
C GLN A 4 -8.70 -14.14 12.82
N GLU A 5 -8.73 -15.10 11.90
CA GLU A 5 -8.86 -16.55 12.18
C GLU A 5 -7.49 -17.24 12.17
N HIS A 6 -6.40 -16.47 12.10
CA HIS A 6 -5.03 -16.96 12.02
C HIS A 6 -4.71 -17.78 10.75
N ASN A 7 -5.47 -17.60 9.68
CA ASN A 7 -5.09 -18.09 8.38
C ASN A 7 -4.11 -17.11 7.71
N ILE A 8 -3.20 -17.64 6.90
CA ILE A 8 -2.22 -16.85 6.18
C ILE A 8 -2.61 -16.77 4.70
N TRP A 9 -2.83 -15.55 4.23
CA TRP A 9 -3.08 -15.26 2.83
C TRP A 9 -1.81 -14.75 2.16
N MET A 10 -1.44 -15.33 1.03
CA MET A 10 -0.23 -15.01 0.28
C MET A 10 -0.55 -14.73 -1.18
N GLY A 11 -0.29 -13.49 -1.62
CA GLY A 11 -0.34 -13.13 -3.03
C GLY A 11 0.97 -13.45 -3.72
N SER A 12 0.91 -13.78 -4.98
CA SER A 12 2.08 -14.01 -5.82
C SER A 12 1.98 -13.24 -7.13
N LYS A 13 3.12 -13.00 -7.75
CA LYS A 13 3.20 -12.44 -9.08
C LYS A 13 3.18 -13.60 -10.10
N GLY A 14 2.08 -13.70 -10.84
CA GLY A 14 1.88 -14.70 -11.89
C GLY A 14 1.24 -16.03 -11.45
N SER A 15 1.15 -16.33 -10.14
CA SER A 15 0.62 -17.61 -9.65
C SER A 15 -0.65 -17.49 -8.81
N GLY A 16 -1.25 -16.29 -8.71
CA GLY A 16 -2.52 -16.10 -8.00
C GLY A 16 -2.37 -16.00 -6.50
N LEU A 17 -3.36 -16.52 -5.78
CA LEU A 17 -3.53 -16.39 -4.34
C LEU A 17 -3.44 -17.74 -3.64
N TYR A 18 -2.72 -17.78 -2.52
CA TYR A 18 -2.64 -18.94 -1.64
C TYR A 18 -3.29 -18.64 -0.30
N LEU A 19 -4.03 -19.60 0.22
CA LEU A 19 -4.56 -19.61 1.56
C LEU A 19 -3.94 -20.79 2.34
N LEU A 20 -3.18 -20.46 3.39
CA LEU A 20 -2.73 -21.43 4.37
C LEU A 20 -3.73 -21.41 5.53
N LYS A 21 -4.65 -22.38 5.52
CA LYS A 21 -5.70 -22.48 6.53
C LYS A 21 -5.20 -23.27 7.73
N LYS A 22 -5.24 -22.64 8.91
CA LYS A 22 -4.84 -23.26 10.17
C LYS A 22 -5.83 -24.37 10.55
N GLN A 23 -5.29 -25.51 10.94
CA GLN A 23 -6.06 -26.67 11.41
C GLN A 23 -5.94 -26.81 12.94
N ASP A 24 -6.86 -27.52 13.56
CA ASP A 24 -6.87 -27.80 15.01
C ASP A 24 -5.59 -28.52 15.46
N THR A 25 -4.93 -29.23 14.57
CA THR A 25 -3.64 -29.91 14.81
C THR A 25 -2.44 -28.97 14.86
N GLY A 26 -2.64 -27.67 14.61
CA GLY A 26 -1.57 -26.67 14.47
C GLY A 26 -0.86 -26.71 13.11
N LYS A 27 -1.24 -27.61 12.22
CA LYS A 27 -0.75 -27.66 10.83
C LYS A 27 -1.56 -26.72 9.95
N TYR A 28 -1.05 -26.45 8.75
CA TYR A 28 -1.76 -25.67 7.73
C TYR A 28 -2.13 -26.58 6.54
N SER A 29 -3.36 -26.44 6.04
CA SER A 29 -3.71 -26.90 4.71
C SER A 29 -3.48 -25.75 3.71
N VAL A 30 -3.01 -26.08 2.51
CA VAL A 30 -2.73 -25.08 1.48
C VAL A 30 -3.81 -25.17 0.41
N HIS A 31 -4.46 -24.04 0.14
CA HIS A 31 -5.41 -23.89 -0.95
C HIS A 31 -4.83 -22.87 -1.94
N HIS A 32 -4.97 -23.12 -3.24
CA HIS A 32 -4.43 -22.30 -4.31
C HIS A 32 -5.55 -21.87 -5.25
N TYR A 33 -5.64 -20.56 -5.50
CA TYR A 33 -6.66 -19.93 -6.32
C TYR A 33 -5.99 -19.19 -7.48
N GLN A 34 -6.41 -19.54 -8.70
CA GLN A 34 -5.92 -18.92 -9.93
C GLN A 34 -7.07 -18.39 -10.76
N TYR A 35 -6.76 -17.44 -11.63
CA TYR A 35 -7.70 -16.94 -12.62
C TYR A 35 -8.05 -18.06 -13.61
N ASN A 36 -9.35 -18.28 -13.77
CA ASN A 36 -9.91 -19.20 -14.77
C ASN A 36 -11.06 -18.48 -15.50
N PRO A 37 -10.94 -18.17 -16.80
CA PRO A 37 -11.99 -17.49 -17.56
C PRO A 37 -13.28 -18.29 -17.67
N GLU A 38 -13.23 -19.63 -17.52
CA GLU A 38 -14.40 -20.50 -17.56
C GLU A 38 -15.18 -20.52 -16.21
N GLU A 39 -14.57 -19.99 -15.13
CA GLU A 39 -15.14 -19.95 -13.80
C GLU A 39 -15.45 -18.50 -13.39
N PRO A 40 -16.71 -18.06 -13.48
CA PRO A 40 -17.07 -16.66 -13.22
C PRO A 40 -16.71 -16.16 -11.82
N TYR A 41 -16.58 -17.05 -10.82
CA TYR A 41 -16.22 -16.72 -9.45
C TYR A 41 -14.76 -17.04 -9.12
N SER A 42 -13.91 -17.28 -10.11
CA SER A 42 -12.45 -17.32 -9.93
C SER A 42 -11.90 -15.93 -9.61
N ILE A 43 -10.69 -15.86 -9.06
CA ILE A 43 -9.96 -14.61 -8.88
C ILE A 43 -9.76 -13.91 -10.24
N SER A 44 -9.81 -12.57 -10.28
CA SER A 44 -9.79 -11.82 -11.54
C SER A 44 -8.44 -11.72 -12.23
N GLY A 45 -7.35 -12.19 -11.60
CA GLY A 45 -6.00 -12.17 -12.15
C GLY A 45 -5.00 -12.87 -11.26
N ASN A 46 -3.87 -13.28 -11.84
CA ASN A 46 -2.83 -14.05 -11.15
C ASN A 46 -1.71 -13.19 -10.54
N ASP A 47 -1.65 -11.89 -10.87
CA ASP A 47 -0.71 -10.95 -10.27
C ASP A 47 -1.34 -10.30 -9.02
N VAL A 48 -1.23 -10.96 -7.87
CA VAL A 48 -1.80 -10.48 -6.60
C VAL A 48 -0.79 -9.61 -5.88
N TYR A 49 -1.05 -8.29 -5.83
CA TYR A 49 -0.15 -7.30 -5.24
C TYR A 49 -0.51 -6.94 -3.80
N THR A 50 -1.78 -7.03 -3.43
CA THR A 50 -2.23 -6.60 -2.11
C THR A 50 -3.40 -7.44 -1.61
N ILE A 51 -3.41 -7.67 -0.30
CA ILE A 51 -4.49 -8.36 0.41
C ILE A 51 -4.78 -7.54 1.65
N PHE A 52 -6.04 -7.22 1.86
CA PHE A 52 -6.48 -6.35 2.95
C PHE A 52 -7.73 -6.91 3.63
N GLN A 53 -7.73 -6.98 4.96
CA GLN A 53 -8.91 -7.31 5.75
C GLN A 53 -9.51 -6.04 6.33
N ASP A 54 -10.77 -5.75 6.00
CA ASP A 54 -11.48 -4.59 6.50
C ASP A 54 -12.01 -4.78 7.94
N THR A 55 -12.52 -3.72 8.54
CA THR A 55 -13.05 -3.73 9.91
C THR A 55 -14.28 -4.64 10.08
N ARG A 56 -14.90 -5.06 9.00
CA ARG A 56 -16.01 -6.04 8.97
C ARG A 56 -15.53 -7.46 8.70
N LYS A 57 -14.21 -7.71 8.79
CA LYS A 57 -13.54 -9.01 8.57
C LYS A 57 -13.59 -9.51 7.13
N ARG A 58 -14.03 -8.69 6.16
CA ARG A 58 -14.03 -9.07 4.76
C ARG A 58 -12.64 -8.92 4.19
N ILE A 59 -12.25 -9.84 3.32
CA ILE A 59 -10.93 -9.85 2.71
C ILE A 59 -11.04 -9.36 1.27
N TRP A 60 -10.27 -8.32 0.99
CA TRP A 60 -10.13 -7.71 -0.32
C TRP A 60 -8.80 -8.10 -0.95
N VAL A 61 -8.81 -8.41 -2.22
CA VAL A 61 -7.62 -8.81 -2.99
C VAL A 61 -7.49 -7.92 -4.20
N GLY A 62 -6.36 -7.25 -4.33
CA GLY A 62 -6.02 -6.40 -5.46
C GLY A 62 -5.10 -7.11 -6.44
N CYS A 63 -5.57 -7.25 -7.67
CA CYS A 63 -4.80 -7.83 -8.76
C CYS A 63 -4.27 -6.74 -9.70
N PHE A 64 -3.02 -6.88 -10.14
CA PHE A 64 -2.43 -6.00 -11.16
C PHE A 64 -2.83 -6.53 -12.54
N GLY A 65 -3.80 -5.85 -13.16
CA GLY A 65 -4.42 -6.26 -14.43
C GLY A 65 -5.84 -6.82 -14.27
N GLY A 66 -6.18 -7.41 -13.11
CA GLY A 66 -7.49 -7.99 -12.84
C GLY A 66 -8.45 -7.11 -12.04
N GLY A 67 -7.93 -6.10 -11.32
CA GLY A 67 -8.74 -5.22 -10.47
C GLY A 67 -9.06 -5.80 -9.10
N LEU A 68 -10.19 -5.36 -8.53
CA LEU A 68 -10.59 -5.63 -7.15
C LEU A 68 -11.40 -6.92 -7.02
N ASN A 69 -11.07 -7.72 -6.02
CA ASN A 69 -11.81 -8.89 -5.62
C ASN A 69 -12.22 -8.79 -4.15
N LEU A 70 -13.43 -9.21 -3.84
CA LEU A 70 -13.90 -9.45 -2.48
C LEU A 70 -14.04 -10.97 -2.29
N ILE A 71 -13.44 -11.53 -1.25
CA ILE A 71 -13.59 -12.94 -0.91
C ILE A 71 -14.95 -13.15 -0.24
N LYS A 72 -15.69 -14.16 -0.74
CA LYS A 72 -16.96 -14.62 -0.20
C LYS A 72 -16.84 -16.11 0.09
N GLN A 73 -17.14 -16.49 1.31
CA GLN A 73 -17.26 -17.91 1.66
C GLN A 73 -18.72 -18.34 1.50
N THR A 74 -18.93 -19.41 0.78
CA THR A 74 -20.27 -20.00 0.58
C THR A 74 -20.68 -20.85 1.78
N GLY A 75 -21.95 -21.23 1.85
CA GLY A 75 -22.47 -22.03 2.95
C GLY A 75 -21.84 -23.44 3.09
N ASN A 76 -21.23 -23.96 2.05
CA ASN A 76 -20.46 -25.22 2.06
C ASN A 76 -18.96 -25.01 2.36
N GLY A 77 -18.54 -23.78 2.66
CA GLY A 77 -17.15 -23.43 2.99
C GLY A 77 -16.24 -23.17 1.79
N GLU A 78 -16.75 -23.18 0.57
CA GLU A 78 -16.01 -22.88 -0.65
C GLU A 78 -15.74 -21.37 -0.77
N ILE A 79 -14.57 -21.01 -1.29
CA ILE A 79 -14.18 -19.62 -1.53
C ILE A 79 -14.55 -19.21 -2.95
N GLN A 80 -15.25 -18.08 -3.05
CA GLN A 80 -15.60 -17.41 -4.28
C GLN A 80 -15.02 -15.98 -4.29
N PHE A 81 -14.69 -15.47 -5.47
CA PHE A 81 -14.17 -14.13 -5.66
C PHE A 81 -15.21 -13.27 -6.37
N ILE A 82 -15.69 -12.27 -5.65
CA ILE A 82 -16.62 -11.26 -6.18
C ILE A 82 -15.81 -10.16 -6.82
N ASN A 83 -15.95 -9.96 -8.13
CA ASN A 83 -15.19 -9.00 -8.92
C ASN A 83 -16.01 -8.44 -10.10
N CYS A 84 -15.39 -7.65 -10.97
CA CYS A 84 -16.04 -7.00 -12.10
C CYS A 84 -16.69 -7.98 -13.12
N ASN A 85 -16.31 -9.25 -13.11
CA ASN A 85 -16.87 -10.27 -14.03
C ASN A 85 -18.20 -10.84 -13.51
N ASN A 86 -18.55 -10.60 -12.23
CA ASN A 86 -19.75 -11.14 -11.61
C ASN A 86 -20.56 -10.09 -10.83
N GLU A 87 -20.53 -10.07 -9.49
CA GLU A 87 -21.40 -9.24 -8.64
C GLU A 87 -20.87 -7.79 -8.45
N LEU A 88 -19.59 -7.48 -8.81
CA LEU A 88 -18.98 -6.14 -8.68
C LEU A 88 -18.90 -5.41 -10.05
N LYS A 89 -19.94 -5.52 -10.87
CA LYS A 89 -19.99 -4.97 -12.24
C LYS A 89 -19.82 -3.46 -12.33
N ASN A 90 -20.06 -2.74 -11.24
CA ASN A 90 -19.91 -1.29 -11.14
C ASN A 90 -18.47 -0.87 -10.82
N TYR A 91 -17.55 -1.83 -10.63
CA TYR A 91 -16.12 -1.51 -10.46
C TYR A 91 -15.53 -0.88 -11.73
N PRO A 92 -14.80 0.25 -11.61
CA PRO A 92 -14.33 1.01 -12.77
C PRO A 92 -13.14 0.35 -13.45
N THR A 93 -13.37 -0.54 -14.38
CA THR A 93 -12.33 -1.31 -15.09
C THR A 93 -11.45 -0.47 -16.01
N THR A 94 -11.89 0.71 -16.44
CA THR A 94 -11.11 1.60 -17.34
C THR A 94 -9.85 2.17 -16.67
N TYR A 95 -9.85 2.30 -15.34
CA TYR A 95 -8.72 2.87 -14.58
C TYR A 95 -8.41 2.11 -13.26
N GLY A 96 -9.22 1.13 -12.90
CA GLY A 96 -9.11 0.38 -11.64
C GLY A 96 -8.44 -0.98 -11.74
N THR A 97 -8.00 -1.43 -12.92
CA THR A 97 -7.53 -2.81 -13.11
C THR A 97 -6.13 -3.08 -12.56
N LYS A 98 -5.25 -2.07 -12.50
CA LYS A 98 -3.88 -2.23 -12.02
C LYS A 98 -3.75 -1.74 -10.58
N ILE A 99 -4.14 -2.58 -9.64
CA ILE A 99 -4.08 -2.28 -8.21
C ILE A 99 -2.69 -2.59 -7.66
N ARG A 100 -2.13 -1.64 -6.89
CA ARG A 100 -0.89 -1.83 -6.14
C ARG A 100 -1.12 -2.00 -4.66
N ASN A 101 -2.07 -1.25 -4.07
CA ASN A 101 -2.31 -1.27 -2.64
C ASN A 101 -3.80 -1.09 -2.29
N ILE A 102 -4.24 -1.72 -1.21
CA ILE A 102 -5.55 -1.50 -0.59
C ILE A 102 -5.32 -1.20 0.89
N ALA A 103 -5.98 -0.17 1.41
CA ALA A 103 -5.88 0.21 2.80
C ALA A 103 -7.23 0.69 3.36
N GLY A 104 -7.40 0.52 4.66
CA GLY A 104 -8.51 1.13 5.40
C GLY A 104 -8.17 2.56 5.80
N GLY A 105 -9.18 3.40 5.81
CA GLY A 105 -9.11 4.76 6.29
C GLY A 105 -10.12 5.06 7.39
N PRO A 106 -10.18 6.33 7.82
CA PRO A 106 -11.17 6.77 8.79
C PRO A 106 -12.59 6.56 8.29
N GLU A 107 -13.55 6.50 9.21
CA GLU A 107 -14.99 6.40 8.93
C GLU A 107 -15.39 5.17 8.08
N GLY A 108 -14.57 4.12 8.05
CA GLY A 108 -14.85 2.91 7.28
C GLY A 108 -14.68 3.08 5.77
N VAL A 109 -13.92 4.06 5.33
CA VAL A 109 -13.52 4.20 3.92
C VAL A 109 -12.47 3.17 3.58
N ILE A 110 -12.59 2.57 2.40
CA ILE A 110 -11.56 1.73 1.80
C ILE A 110 -10.93 2.52 0.66
N PHE A 111 -9.61 2.57 0.67
CA PHE A 111 -8.77 3.18 -0.36
C PHE A 111 -8.17 2.09 -1.24
N VAL A 112 -8.19 2.31 -2.55
CA VAL A 112 -7.55 1.44 -3.53
C VAL A 112 -6.60 2.28 -4.39
N GLY A 113 -5.32 2.06 -4.22
CA GLY A 113 -4.25 2.67 -4.99
C GLY A 113 -4.03 1.92 -6.29
N THR A 114 -4.14 2.63 -7.39
CA THR A 114 -3.97 2.09 -8.74
C THR A 114 -2.87 2.85 -9.49
N THR A 115 -2.47 2.35 -10.66
CA THR A 115 -1.58 3.11 -11.57
C THR A 115 -2.25 4.32 -12.22
N SER A 116 -3.55 4.54 -11.95
CA SER A 116 -4.35 5.61 -12.57
C SER A 116 -5.03 6.53 -11.56
N GLY A 117 -4.60 6.49 -10.30
CA GLY A 117 -5.09 7.31 -9.20
C GLY A 117 -5.65 6.51 -8.04
N LEU A 118 -6.24 7.23 -7.12
CA LEU A 118 -6.85 6.72 -5.90
C LEU A 118 -8.35 6.48 -6.13
N ILE A 119 -8.81 5.27 -5.82
CA ILE A 119 -10.24 4.94 -5.76
C ILE A 119 -10.65 4.83 -4.30
N THR A 120 -11.80 5.37 -3.94
CA THR A 120 -12.36 5.26 -2.60
C THR A 120 -13.79 4.73 -2.64
N PHE A 121 -14.17 3.98 -1.61
CA PHE A 121 -15.53 3.52 -1.43
C PHE A 121 -15.83 3.24 0.05
N ALA A 122 -17.13 3.24 0.41
CA ALA A 122 -17.54 2.91 1.78
C ALA A 122 -17.49 1.40 2.02
N SER A 123 -16.98 1.01 3.17
CA SER A 123 -17.09 -0.38 3.64
C SER A 123 -18.51 -0.74 4.10
N ASP A 124 -19.42 0.21 4.23
CA ASP A 124 -20.80 -0.03 4.64
C ASP A 124 -21.70 -0.21 3.41
N PHE A 125 -21.79 -1.43 2.94
CA PHE A 125 -22.71 -1.85 1.87
C PHE A 125 -23.37 -3.17 2.25
N LYS A 126 -24.56 -3.41 1.73
CA LYS A 126 -25.30 -4.67 1.92
C LYS A 126 -24.96 -5.67 0.82
N ARG A 127 -24.84 -5.21 -0.41
CA ARG A 127 -24.54 -6.03 -1.60
C ARG A 127 -23.43 -5.38 -2.42
N PRO A 128 -22.52 -6.16 -3.03
CA PRO A 128 -21.37 -5.62 -3.79
C PRO A 128 -21.79 -4.67 -4.92
N GLU A 129 -22.90 -4.92 -5.58
CA GLU A 129 -23.40 -4.08 -6.66
C GLU A 129 -23.91 -2.68 -6.21
N GLU A 130 -24.03 -2.45 -4.90
CA GLU A 130 -24.44 -1.14 -4.33
C GLU A 130 -23.25 -0.23 -4.05
N ILE A 131 -22.03 -0.74 -4.13
CA ILE A 131 -20.81 0.02 -3.86
C ILE A 131 -20.68 1.16 -4.88
N LYS A 132 -20.48 2.39 -4.37
CA LYS A 132 -20.14 3.54 -5.20
C LYS A 132 -18.65 3.80 -5.12
N PHE A 133 -18.00 3.81 -6.27
CA PHE A 133 -16.57 4.07 -6.40
C PHE A 133 -16.34 5.52 -6.83
N TYR A 134 -15.40 6.19 -6.14
CA TYR A 134 -15.03 7.57 -6.43
C TYR A 134 -13.55 7.60 -6.81
N ARG A 135 -13.19 8.38 -7.82
CA ARG A 135 -11.80 8.49 -8.29
C ARG A 135 -11.22 9.86 -7.98
N ASN A 136 -10.02 9.86 -7.41
CA ASN A 136 -9.19 11.05 -7.23
C ASN A 136 -7.86 10.82 -7.94
N ASN A 137 -7.49 11.72 -8.84
CA ASN A 137 -6.30 11.60 -9.68
C ASN A 137 -5.57 12.93 -9.80
N HIS A 138 -4.35 12.88 -10.33
CA HIS A 138 -3.60 14.07 -10.70
C HIS A 138 -4.38 14.90 -11.72
N ARG A 139 -4.49 16.21 -11.47
CA ARG A 139 -5.06 17.21 -12.37
C ARG A 139 -4.05 18.31 -12.62
N THR A 140 -3.63 18.47 -13.86
CA THR A 140 -2.64 19.49 -14.23
C THR A 140 -3.13 20.88 -13.86
N GLY A 141 -2.29 21.62 -13.13
CA GLY A 141 -2.61 22.98 -12.66
C GLY A 141 -3.41 23.04 -11.36
N ASP A 142 -3.82 21.89 -10.81
CA ASP A 142 -4.49 21.82 -9.51
C ASP A 142 -3.51 21.35 -8.43
N THR A 143 -3.03 22.27 -7.62
CA THR A 143 -2.08 22.01 -6.54
C THR A 143 -2.65 21.22 -5.36
N TYR A 144 -3.96 21.05 -5.31
CA TYR A 144 -4.65 20.22 -4.32
C TYR A 144 -5.01 18.83 -4.83
N SER A 145 -4.63 18.49 -6.07
CA SER A 145 -4.76 17.12 -6.57
C SER A 145 -3.54 16.27 -6.23
N LEU A 146 -3.59 14.96 -6.48
CA LEU A 146 -2.43 14.08 -6.35
C LEU A 146 -1.26 14.58 -7.20
N ASN A 147 -0.03 14.45 -6.69
CA ASN A 147 1.18 14.80 -7.45
C ASN A 147 1.39 13.87 -8.66
N ALA A 148 1.02 12.59 -8.52
CA ALA A 148 1.06 11.61 -9.61
C ALA A 148 0.02 10.50 -9.41
N ASN A 149 -0.28 9.76 -10.49
CA ASN A 149 -1.37 8.78 -10.49
C ASN A 149 -0.96 7.35 -10.11
N ASP A 150 0.30 6.98 -10.25
CA ASP A 150 0.77 5.62 -9.93
C ASP A 150 0.97 5.46 -8.43
N ILE A 151 -0.06 5.02 -7.72
CA ILE A 151 -0.09 4.92 -6.26
C ILE A 151 0.59 3.64 -5.81
N MET A 152 1.69 3.78 -5.06
CA MET A 152 2.46 2.66 -4.52
C MET A 152 1.89 2.15 -3.21
N GLN A 153 1.62 3.05 -2.28
CA GLN A 153 1.11 2.70 -0.96
C GLN A 153 0.20 3.79 -0.40
N ILE A 154 -0.78 3.36 0.40
CA ILE A 154 -1.67 4.20 1.18
C ILE A 154 -1.49 3.81 2.64
N TYR A 155 -1.34 4.78 3.50
CA TYR A 155 -1.14 4.57 4.93
C TYR A 155 -1.97 5.56 5.73
N THR A 156 -2.71 5.06 6.71
CA THR A 156 -3.40 5.90 7.69
C THR A 156 -2.66 5.78 9.01
N ASP A 157 -2.16 6.90 9.51
CA ASP A 157 -1.38 6.97 10.75
C ASP A 157 -2.28 6.81 12.00
N ARG A 158 -1.65 6.71 13.18
CA ARG A 158 -2.35 6.60 14.46
C ARG A 158 -3.26 7.78 14.81
N HIS A 159 -3.12 8.91 14.11
CA HIS A 159 -3.94 10.12 14.25
C HIS A 159 -5.06 10.20 13.21
N ASN A 160 -5.30 9.10 12.46
CA ASN A 160 -6.27 9.02 11.36
C ASN A 160 -5.94 9.97 10.18
N THR A 161 -4.69 10.37 10.02
CA THR A 161 -4.24 11.11 8.83
C THR A 161 -3.83 10.10 7.75
N THR A 162 -4.38 10.24 6.56
CA THR A 162 -4.07 9.34 5.45
C THR A 162 -3.05 9.97 4.51
N TYR A 163 -2.02 9.19 4.20
CA TYR A 163 -0.96 9.50 3.25
C TYR A 163 -1.06 8.58 2.04
N VAL A 164 -0.92 9.16 0.87
CA VAL A 164 -0.95 8.47 -0.42
C VAL A 164 0.40 8.68 -1.09
N MET A 165 1.15 7.63 -1.23
CA MET A 165 2.48 7.66 -1.82
C MET A 165 2.40 7.24 -3.29
N SER A 166 2.99 8.02 -4.18
CA SER A 166 3.05 7.75 -5.62
C SER A 166 4.47 7.44 -6.08
N PHE A 167 4.60 6.63 -7.12
CA PHE A 167 5.89 6.15 -7.63
C PHE A 167 6.83 7.30 -8.00
N THR A 168 6.33 8.34 -8.65
CA THR A 168 7.14 9.49 -9.13
C THR A 168 6.69 10.83 -8.58
N GLY A 169 5.74 10.86 -7.65
CA GLY A 169 5.13 12.11 -7.15
C GLY A 169 5.34 12.33 -5.66
N GLY A 170 6.30 11.61 -5.04
CA GLY A 170 6.54 11.72 -3.60
C GLY A 170 5.35 11.26 -2.78
N VAL A 171 5.00 12.04 -1.76
CA VAL A 171 3.96 11.71 -0.77
C VAL A 171 2.87 12.77 -0.76
N ASN A 172 1.63 12.34 -0.70
CA ASN A 172 0.47 13.23 -0.63
C ASN A 172 -0.29 12.97 0.68
N LYS A 173 -0.46 13.99 1.50
CA LYS A 173 -1.29 13.96 2.71
C LYS A 173 -2.71 14.39 2.36
N ILE A 174 -3.71 13.64 2.75
CA ILE A 174 -5.10 14.09 2.65
C ILE A 174 -5.33 15.19 3.68
N ILE A 175 -5.78 16.37 3.23
CA ILE A 175 -5.97 17.54 4.08
C ILE A 175 -7.43 17.95 4.25
N SER A 176 -8.28 17.67 3.27
CA SER A 176 -9.71 17.97 3.34
C SER A 176 -10.51 17.28 2.21
N GLY A 177 -11.82 17.53 2.20
CA GLY A 177 -12.76 17.02 1.21
C GLY A 177 -13.46 15.73 1.65
N PRO A 178 -14.55 15.37 0.99
CA PRO A 178 -15.26 14.14 1.28
C PRO A 178 -14.45 12.95 0.81
N LEU A 179 -14.10 12.03 1.72
CA LEU A 179 -13.36 10.81 1.38
C LEU A 179 -14.13 9.90 0.42
N LEU A 180 -15.47 9.99 0.46
CA LEU A 180 -16.40 9.36 -0.48
C LEU A 180 -16.84 10.37 -1.55
N GLY A 181 -15.88 10.86 -2.35
CA GLY A 181 -16.10 11.85 -3.39
C GLY A 181 -14.88 11.99 -4.32
N GLU A 182 -15.04 12.80 -5.36
CA GLU A 182 -14.01 13.04 -6.39
C GLU A 182 -13.18 14.33 -6.14
N ASN A 183 -13.37 14.96 -4.97
CA ASN A 183 -12.77 16.23 -4.61
C ASN A 183 -11.99 16.17 -3.29
N ILE A 184 -11.32 15.06 -3.04
CA ILE A 184 -10.34 14.96 -1.96
C ILE A 184 -9.22 15.96 -2.26
N GLN A 185 -8.85 16.75 -1.25
CA GLN A 185 -7.74 17.68 -1.35
C GLN A 185 -6.50 17.09 -0.70
N PHE A 186 -5.38 17.24 -1.39
CA PHE A 186 -4.09 16.72 -0.99
C PHE A 186 -3.08 17.85 -0.79
N LYS A 187 -2.17 17.67 0.16
CA LYS A 187 -0.92 18.41 0.25
C LYS A 187 0.20 17.49 -0.17
N GLY A 188 0.86 17.81 -1.27
CA GLY A 188 2.01 17.07 -1.76
C GLY A 188 3.29 17.44 -1.01
N TYR A 189 4.21 16.47 -0.90
CA TYR A 189 5.58 16.63 -0.44
C TYR A 189 6.51 15.98 -1.46
N ASP A 190 7.45 16.73 -1.95
CA ASP A 190 8.47 16.32 -2.92
C ASP A 190 9.89 16.69 -2.45
N LYS A 191 10.87 16.57 -3.34
CA LYS A 191 12.25 16.95 -3.03
C LYS A 191 12.42 18.41 -2.63
N LYS A 192 11.55 19.33 -3.08
CA LYS A 192 11.61 20.75 -2.72
C LYS A 192 11.20 20.98 -1.26
N ASP A 193 10.36 20.08 -0.71
CA ASP A 193 9.95 20.10 0.69
C ASP A 193 10.94 19.36 1.60
N GLY A 194 11.98 18.76 1.04
CA GLY A 194 13.05 18.08 1.76
C GLY A 194 13.00 16.56 1.73
N LEU A 195 12.13 15.95 0.94
CA LEU A 195 12.15 14.51 0.69
C LEU A 195 13.42 14.11 -0.07
N ALA A 196 14.01 12.96 0.22
CA ALA A 196 15.26 12.53 -0.42
C ALA A 196 15.10 12.22 -1.92
N SER A 197 13.96 11.69 -2.32
CA SER A 197 13.62 11.33 -3.69
C SER A 197 12.12 11.48 -3.92
N ASP A 198 11.72 11.69 -5.17
CA ASP A 198 10.32 11.63 -5.59
C ASP A 198 9.93 10.19 -6.00
N LEU A 199 10.92 9.30 -6.18
CA LEU A 199 10.71 7.87 -6.43
C LEU A 199 10.53 7.13 -5.11
N MET A 200 9.29 6.81 -4.77
CA MET A 200 8.93 6.20 -3.51
C MET A 200 8.57 4.72 -3.70
N LEU A 201 9.02 3.88 -2.78
CA LEU A 201 8.78 2.44 -2.79
C LEU A 201 7.78 2.02 -1.72
N SER A 202 8.00 2.45 -0.47
CA SER A 202 7.15 2.05 0.66
C SER A 202 7.24 3.04 1.82
N MET A 203 6.31 2.94 2.78
CA MET A 203 6.31 3.74 4.01
C MET A 203 5.80 2.97 5.21
N ILE A 204 6.20 3.42 6.41
CA ILE A 204 5.73 2.89 7.69
C ILE A 204 5.81 3.97 8.77
N GLU A 205 4.93 3.89 9.77
CA GLU A 205 4.99 4.70 10.98
C GLU A 205 5.74 3.94 12.07
N ASP A 206 6.70 4.61 12.73
CA ASP A 206 7.41 4.03 13.87
C ASP A 206 6.63 4.20 15.20
N ASN A 207 7.13 3.60 16.28
CA ASN A 207 6.48 3.65 17.58
C ASN A 207 6.42 5.06 18.19
N SER A 208 7.25 5.99 17.71
CA SER A 208 7.26 7.40 18.13
C SER A 208 6.33 8.29 17.30
N GLY A 209 5.60 7.73 16.32
CA GLY A 209 4.69 8.46 15.44
C GLY A 209 5.40 9.21 14.31
N GLN A 210 6.64 8.83 13.98
CA GLN A 210 7.32 9.36 12.83
C GLN A 210 7.06 8.45 11.63
N LEU A 211 6.86 9.05 10.45
CA LEU A 211 6.72 8.29 9.21
C LEU A 211 8.08 8.12 8.54
N TRP A 212 8.33 6.90 8.09
CA TRP A 212 9.54 6.55 7.37
C TRP A 212 9.19 6.21 5.94
N PHE A 213 9.74 6.98 5.01
CA PHE A 213 9.56 6.79 3.58
C PHE A 213 10.81 6.13 3.01
N VAL A 214 10.61 5.06 2.26
CA VAL A 214 11.67 4.30 1.59
C VAL A 214 11.70 4.71 0.13
N SER A 215 12.83 5.20 -0.32
CA SER A 215 13.11 5.45 -1.72
C SER A 215 14.21 4.51 -2.22
N GLU A 216 14.52 4.58 -3.50
CA GLU A 216 15.61 3.79 -4.09
C GLU A 216 17.00 4.13 -3.51
N ILE A 217 17.17 5.35 -2.97
CA ILE A 217 18.49 5.87 -2.53
C ILE A 217 18.59 6.15 -1.03
N ALA A 218 17.46 6.26 -0.31
CA ALA A 218 17.48 6.77 1.06
C ALA A 218 16.23 6.37 1.86
N LEU A 219 16.37 6.50 3.18
CA LEU A 219 15.25 6.55 4.11
C LEU A 219 14.99 8.00 4.50
N SER A 220 13.75 8.48 4.36
CA SER A 220 13.33 9.80 4.78
C SER A 220 12.41 9.69 6.00
N LYS A 221 12.86 10.18 7.14
CA LYS A 221 12.05 10.27 8.36
C LYS A 221 11.27 11.57 8.33
N PHE A 222 9.98 11.52 8.49
CA PHE A 222 9.06 12.65 8.49
C PHE A 222 8.43 12.83 9.86
N ASN A 223 8.50 14.05 10.37
CA ASN A 223 7.78 14.46 11.57
C ASN A 223 6.42 15.07 11.19
N PRO A 224 5.29 14.39 11.43
CA PRO A 224 3.97 14.88 11.02
C PRO A 224 3.55 16.21 11.68
N ASN A 225 4.04 16.47 12.91
CA ASN A 225 3.69 17.68 13.67
C ASN A 225 4.44 18.91 13.19
N LYS A 226 5.69 18.75 12.74
CA LYS A 226 6.55 19.84 12.26
C LYS A 226 6.56 19.91 10.74
N GLU A 227 6.06 18.89 10.07
CA GLU A 227 6.13 18.69 8.62
C GLU A 227 7.55 18.84 8.06
N THR A 228 8.54 18.24 8.76
CA THR A 228 9.95 18.30 8.41
C THR A 228 10.52 16.93 8.11
N PHE A 229 11.49 16.88 7.18
CA PHE A 229 12.18 15.66 6.79
C PHE A 229 13.59 15.58 7.36
N GLU A 230 14.01 14.36 7.70
CA GLU A 230 15.38 13.98 7.97
C GLU A 230 15.76 12.82 7.06
N ASN A 231 16.76 13.00 6.20
CA ASN A 231 17.15 11.99 5.23
C ASN A 231 18.41 11.25 5.71
N TYR A 232 18.36 9.92 5.53
CA TYR A 232 19.43 8.98 5.84
C TYR A 232 19.82 8.27 4.55
N GLN A 233 20.94 8.69 3.96
CA GLN A 233 21.52 7.96 2.85
C GLN A 233 22.29 6.75 3.40
N LEU A 234 22.04 5.58 2.88
CA LEU A 234 22.84 4.41 3.18
C LEU A 234 24.10 4.51 2.33
N ASN A 235 25.23 4.78 2.99
CA ASN A 235 26.51 4.98 2.32
C ASN A 235 26.87 3.81 1.42
N SER A 236 27.55 4.11 0.31
CA SER A 236 28.01 3.18 -0.74
C SER A 236 28.78 1.94 -0.23
N THR A 237 29.29 1.96 0.99
CA THR A 237 29.95 0.82 1.66
C THR A 237 28.96 -0.29 2.05
N TYR A 238 27.65 0.01 2.14
CA TYR A 238 26.60 -0.96 2.46
C TYR A 238 25.62 -1.18 1.29
N GLN A 239 25.77 -0.46 0.18
CA GLN A 239 24.84 -0.50 -0.95
C GLN A 239 25.23 -1.56 -1.97
N ASP A 240 25.22 -2.81 -1.56
CA ASP A 240 25.19 -3.92 -2.50
C ASP A 240 23.78 -4.54 -2.61
N PHE A 241 22.75 -3.74 -2.33
CA PHE A 241 21.33 -4.12 -2.42
C PHE A 241 20.46 -2.94 -2.89
N ASN A 242 19.29 -3.25 -3.44
CA ASN A 242 18.24 -2.28 -3.74
C ASN A 242 17.04 -2.54 -2.82
N PHE A 243 16.39 -1.48 -2.37
CA PHE A 243 15.12 -1.64 -1.67
C PHE A 243 14.06 -2.19 -2.60
N SER A 244 13.19 -3.04 -2.06
CA SER A 244 12.06 -3.59 -2.78
C SER A 244 10.78 -2.80 -2.48
N GLU A 245 9.73 -3.06 -3.27
CA GLU A 245 8.38 -2.51 -3.06
C GLU A 245 7.62 -3.22 -1.92
N ALA A 246 8.28 -4.13 -1.19
CA ALA A 246 7.65 -4.84 -0.08
C ALA A 246 7.27 -3.88 1.03
N LEU A 247 6.05 -4.04 1.56
CA LEU A 247 5.59 -3.22 2.67
C LEU A 247 6.46 -3.48 3.91
N PRO A 248 7.01 -2.44 4.55
CA PRO A 248 7.79 -2.56 5.76
C PRO A 248 6.93 -3.09 6.92
N VAL A 249 7.57 -3.73 7.87
CA VAL A 249 6.91 -4.16 9.12
C VAL A 249 7.75 -3.75 10.33
N ILE A 250 7.10 -3.58 11.47
CA ILE A 250 7.77 -3.42 12.76
C ILE A 250 7.82 -4.78 13.45
N ASN A 251 9.04 -5.26 13.77
CA ASN A 251 9.20 -6.52 14.47
C ASN A 251 9.00 -6.34 16.01
N ALA A 252 8.99 -7.46 16.74
CA ALA A 252 8.81 -7.47 18.20
C ALA A 252 9.93 -6.72 18.98
N ARG A 253 11.04 -6.36 18.33
CA ARG A 253 12.14 -5.56 18.88
C ARG A 253 12.01 -4.07 18.56
N HIS A 254 10.87 -3.64 18.01
CA HIS A 254 10.61 -2.28 17.55
C HIS A 254 11.54 -1.80 16.43
N GLN A 255 12.08 -2.73 15.64
CA GLN A 255 12.88 -2.42 14.47
C GLN A 255 11.99 -2.37 13.23
N ILE A 256 12.27 -1.46 12.32
CA ILE A 256 11.68 -1.45 10.98
C ILE A 256 12.41 -2.50 10.15
N VAL A 257 11.67 -3.44 9.59
CA VAL A 257 12.18 -4.44 8.65
C VAL A 257 11.79 -4.03 7.24
N LEU A 258 12.80 -3.80 6.41
CA LEU A 258 12.68 -3.34 5.03
C LEU A 258 13.07 -4.46 4.08
N GLY A 259 12.27 -4.69 3.04
CA GLY A 259 12.61 -5.64 1.99
C GLY A 259 13.71 -5.12 1.06
N THR A 260 14.58 -6.00 0.61
CA THR A 260 15.62 -5.72 -0.40
C THR A 260 15.66 -6.85 -1.43
N ASP A 261 16.36 -6.64 -2.54
CA ASP A 261 16.60 -7.67 -3.56
C ASP A 261 17.51 -8.82 -3.09
N LYS A 262 18.19 -8.65 -1.95
CA LYS A 262 19.06 -9.66 -1.34
C LYS A 262 18.59 -10.21 0.01
N GLY A 263 17.38 -9.84 0.43
CA GLY A 263 16.80 -10.25 1.70
C GLY A 263 16.07 -9.13 2.41
N PHE A 264 16.47 -8.81 3.65
CA PHE A 264 15.87 -7.72 4.41
C PHE A 264 16.91 -6.95 5.22
N LEU A 265 16.59 -5.70 5.52
CA LEU A 265 17.37 -4.81 6.38
C LEU A 265 16.56 -4.50 7.64
N GLU A 266 17.18 -4.65 8.82
CA GLU A 266 16.62 -4.20 10.09
C GLU A 266 17.16 -2.82 10.47
N VAL A 267 16.29 -1.86 10.68
CA VAL A 267 16.64 -0.49 11.06
C VAL A 267 16.10 -0.21 12.46
N MET A 268 16.92 0.36 13.32
CA MET A 268 16.55 0.84 14.66
C MET A 268 16.27 2.36 14.59
N PRO A 269 15.02 2.81 14.52
CA PRO A 269 14.69 4.23 14.36
C PRO A 269 15.36 5.14 15.41
N ASP A 270 15.38 4.71 16.66
CA ASP A 270 15.95 5.47 17.79
C ASP A 270 17.48 5.59 17.76
N LYS A 271 18.16 4.72 16.99
CA LYS A 271 19.63 4.71 16.87
C LYS A 271 20.12 5.38 15.60
N MET A 272 19.22 5.74 14.69
CA MET A 272 19.58 6.46 13.47
C MET A 272 20.07 7.86 13.82
N LYS A 273 21.33 8.17 13.47
CA LYS A 273 21.95 9.48 13.66
C LYS A 273 22.43 10.00 12.31
N LYS A 274 22.23 11.29 12.08
CA LYS A 274 22.89 11.95 10.94
C LYS A 274 24.41 11.91 11.16
N SER A 275 25.15 11.62 10.11
CA SER A 275 26.59 11.81 10.12
C SER A 275 26.88 13.31 10.33
N SER A 276 27.68 13.61 11.32
CA SER A 276 28.21 14.98 11.51
C SER A 276 29.40 15.29 10.61
N TYR A 277 29.79 14.31 9.79
CA TYR A 277 30.91 14.49 8.85
C TYR A 277 30.47 15.37 7.67
N VAL A 278 31.09 16.53 7.57
CA VAL A 278 31.00 17.41 6.40
C VAL A 278 32.25 17.15 5.56
N PRO A 279 32.14 16.50 4.38
CA PRO A 279 33.31 16.28 3.55
C PRO A 279 33.93 17.64 3.15
N PRO A 280 35.26 17.81 3.25
CA PRO A 280 35.91 19.02 2.80
C PRO A 280 35.72 19.17 1.29
N ILE A 281 35.35 20.39 0.86
CA ILE A 281 35.33 20.72 -0.57
C ILE A 281 36.76 20.90 -1.01
N ILE A 282 37.28 20.02 -1.85
CA ILE A 282 38.61 20.13 -2.45
C ILE A 282 38.41 20.61 -3.89
N PHE A 283 38.88 21.80 -4.16
CA PHE A 283 38.99 22.28 -5.54
C PHE A 283 40.29 21.71 -6.13
N THR A 284 40.15 20.85 -7.12
CA THR A 284 41.30 20.42 -7.95
C THR A 284 41.44 21.36 -9.11
N ASN A 285 42.64 22.01 -9.26
CA ASN A 285 42.99 22.81 -10.40
C ASN A 285 43.16 21.97 -11.66
#